data_7852b8eca7b4f338c655b9bd7be56e98
#
_entry.id   7852b8eca7b4f338c655b9bd7be56e98
#
_cell.length_a   1.000
_cell.length_b   1.000
_cell.length_c   1.000
_cell.angle_alpha   90.00
_cell.angle_beta   90.00
_cell.angle_gamma   90.00
#
_symmetry.space_group_name_H-M   'P 1'
#
loop_
_entity.id
_entity.type
_entity.pdbx_description
1 polymer ?
#
loop_
_entity_poly.entity_id
_entity_poly.type
_entity_poly.pdbx_seq_one_letter_code
_entity_poly.pdbx_strand_id
1 'polypeptide(L)'
;MYQAELHLQQDKECVLSRLARETHEPLQLDIQELHDNRVTFILDVSPDPERWTEELRAEPSVHHVDTLDDEYLAVTKTSCCAYSAIHQNQAVIRRHPNYIREHSRVYNVLVFSREDLQSVVADLQSVGSVSLANLTQFGGRSTFLTERQTEVLRTAVNRGYFEWPRDVSSEELADDLGITRATFLEHLRKAQEKVFMELFAEDQPQSMSVPPGETACSHAAHE
;
A
#
# COMPACT_ATOMS: atom_id res chain seq x y z
N MET A 1 -1.90 -16.65 8.13
CA MET A 1 -1.70 -15.21 7.92
C MET A 1 -2.34 -14.80 6.62
N TYR A 2 -2.99 -13.65 6.58
CA TYR A 2 -3.69 -13.14 5.41
C TYR A 2 -3.27 -11.70 5.14
N GLN A 3 -3.27 -11.32 3.86
CA GLN A 3 -3.15 -9.95 3.41
C GLN A 3 -4.52 -9.49 2.95
N ALA A 4 -4.98 -8.36 3.47
CA ALA A 4 -6.27 -7.78 3.13
C ALA A 4 -6.09 -6.33 2.68
N GLU A 5 -6.85 -5.95 1.65
CA GLU A 5 -7.04 -4.56 1.24
C GLU A 5 -8.40 -4.09 1.73
N LEU A 6 -8.38 -3.09 2.61
CA LEU A 6 -9.56 -2.51 3.23
C LEU A 6 -9.79 -1.11 2.72
N HIS A 7 -10.98 -0.85 2.21
CA HIS A 7 -11.43 0.48 1.83
C HIS A 7 -12.33 1.02 2.93
N LEU A 8 -11.90 2.12 3.55
CA LEU A 8 -12.64 2.83 4.59
C LEU A 8 -13.12 4.17 4.04
N GLN A 9 -14.44 4.41 4.12
CA GLN A 9 -15.02 5.74 3.95
C GLN A 9 -15.22 6.33 5.35
N GLN A 10 -14.34 7.24 5.74
CA GLN A 10 -14.30 7.79 7.08
C GLN A 10 -15.35 8.90 7.26
N ASP A 11 -16.08 8.86 8.37
CA ASP A 11 -17.15 9.86 8.65
C ASP A 11 -16.57 11.22 9.09
N LYS A 12 -15.43 11.18 9.78
CA LYS A 12 -14.82 12.39 10.36
C LYS A 12 -13.70 12.93 9.48
N GLU A 13 -13.71 14.22 9.27
CA GLU A 13 -12.60 14.92 8.65
C GLU A 13 -11.36 14.94 9.56
N CYS A 14 -10.19 14.81 8.96
CA CYS A 14 -8.90 15.01 9.62
C CYS A 14 -7.99 15.84 8.72
N VAL A 15 -6.86 16.29 9.24
CA VAL A 15 -5.90 17.10 8.47
C VAL A 15 -5.52 16.43 7.13
N LEU A 16 -5.31 15.12 7.13
CA LEU A 16 -4.97 14.40 5.90
C LEU A 16 -6.12 14.36 4.87
N SER A 17 -7.39 14.39 5.33
CA SER A 17 -8.55 14.52 4.42
C SER A 17 -8.56 15.88 3.73
N ARG A 18 -8.23 16.92 4.48
CA ARG A 18 -8.14 18.30 3.99
C ARG A 18 -7.03 18.43 2.95
N LEU A 19 -5.82 17.93 3.27
CA LEU A 19 -4.68 17.90 2.36
C LEU A 19 -5.02 17.15 1.06
N ALA A 20 -5.59 15.95 1.16
CA ALA A 20 -5.96 15.14 0.00
C ALA A 20 -7.00 15.80 -0.91
N ARG A 21 -7.84 16.68 -0.36
CA ARG A 21 -8.80 17.47 -1.16
C ARG A 21 -8.10 18.54 -1.97
N GLU A 22 -7.07 19.16 -1.40
CA GLU A 22 -6.37 20.28 -2.04
C GLU A 22 -5.36 19.82 -3.09
N THR A 23 -4.77 18.66 -2.93
CA THR A 23 -3.80 18.09 -3.90
C THR A 23 -4.47 17.56 -5.17
N HIS A 24 -5.78 17.30 -5.17
CA HIS A 24 -6.54 16.66 -6.26
C HIS A 24 -6.08 15.24 -6.61
N GLU A 25 -5.02 14.76 -5.99
CA GLU A 25 -4.46 13.40 -6.13
C GLU A 25 -4.54 12.65 -4.80
N PRO A 26 -4.58 11.31 -4.82
CA PRO A 26 -4.50 10.55 -3.59
C PRO A 26 -3.17 10.78 -2.88
N LEU A 27 -3.21 11.16 -1.61
CA LEU A 27 -2.00 11.22 -0.80
C LEU A 27 -1.49 9.82 -0.54
N GLN A 28 -0.26 9.56 -0.89
CA GLN A 28 0.44 8.35 -0.53
C GLN A 28 1.12 8.52 0.81
N LEU A 29 0.88 7.56 1.72
CA LEU A 29 1.48 7.54 3.04
C LEU A 29 2.37 6.32 3.20
N ASP A 30 3.61 6.57 3.59
CA ASP A 30 4.51 5.53 4.08
C ASP A 30 4.52 5.52 5.61
N ILE A 31 3.76 4.61 6.21
CA ILE A 31 3.62 4.50 7.66
C ILE A 31 4.87 3.84 8.23
N GLN A 32 5.59 4.57 9.08
CA GLN A 32 6.82 4.11 9.70
C GLN A 32 6.59 3.46 11.05
N GLU A 33 5.83 4.12 11.92
CA GLU A 33 5.63 3.66 13.28
C GLU A 33 4.25 4.06 13.83
N LEU A 34 3.70 3.21 14.69
CA LEU A 34 2.56 3.53 15.55
C LEU A 34 2.94 3.22 17.00
N HIS A 35 3.03 4.26 17.84
CA HIS A 35 3.38 4.14 19.25
C HIS A 35 2.57 5.13 20.09
N ASP A 36 2.07 4.69 21.24
CA ASP A 36 1.35 5.52 22.21
C ASP A 36 0.26 6.42 21.59
N ASN A 37 -0.58 5.86 20.72
CA ASN A 37 -1.62 6.58 20.00
C ASN A 37 -1.08 7.69 19.07
N ARG A 38 0.17 7.60 18.64
CA ARG A 38 0.78 8.47 17.66
C ARG A 38 1.20 7.67 16.44
N VAL A 39 0.98 8.21 15.27
CA VAL A 39 1.43 7.63 14.01
C VAL A 39 2.48 8.54 13.38
N THR A 40 3.60 7.94 12.98
CA THR A 40 4.65 8.60 12.21
C THR A 40 4.62 8.05 10.79
N PHE A 41 4.59 8.92 9.81
CA PHE A 41 4.57 8.57 8.40
C PHE A 41 5.36 9.57 7.57
N ILE A 42 5.78 9.12 6.40
CA ILE A 42 6.35 9.97 5.36
C ILE A 42 5.22 10.30 4.40
N LEU A 43 5.14 11.57 4.03
CA LEU A 43 4.13 12.13 3.13
C LEU A 43 4.83 12.79 1.96
N ASP A 44 4.43 12.43 0.74
CA ASP A 44 4.78 13.15 -0.47
C ASP A 44 3.92 14.42 -0.57
N VAL A 45 4.58 15.57 -0.66
CA VAL A 45 3.96 16.89 -0.66
C VAL A 45 4.40 17.76 -1.85
N SER A 46 4.95 17.13 -2.87
CA SER A 46 5.29 17.86 -4.10
C SER A 46 4.05 18.58 -4.69
N PRO A 47 4.17 19.79 -5.18
CA PRO A 47 5.39 20.58 -5.37
C PRO A 47 5.64 21.67 -4.28
N ASP A 48 4.91 21.71 -3.17
CA ASP A 48 4.98 22.85 -2.22
C ASP A 48 5.14 22.35 -0.75
N PRO A 49 6.32 21.83 -0.37
CA PRO A 49 6.55 21.28 0.98
C PRO A 49 6.52 22.37 2.07
N GLU A 50 6.90 23.62 1.77
CA GLU A 50 6.93 24.70 2.76
C GLU A 50 5.51 25.05 3.24
N ARG A 51 4.59 25.20 2.32
CA ARG A 51 3.16 25.44 2.61
C ARG A 51 2.58 24.34 3.49
N TRP A 52 2.79 23.08 3.10
CA TRP A 52 2.27 21.93 3.86
C TRP A 52 2.90 21.80 5.23
N THR A 53 4.18 22.16 5.37
CA THR A 53 4.87 22.21 6.66
C THR A 53 4.20 23.20 7.61
N GLU A 54 3.88 24.40 7.16
CA GLU A 54 3.19 25.42 7.96
C GLU A 54 1.79 24.98 8.37
N GLU A 55 1.00 24.47 7.41
CA GLU A 55 -0.36 23.99 7.68
C GLU A 55 -0.39 22.81 8.67
N LEU A 56 0.52 21.85 8.50
CA LEU A 56 0.62 20.70 9.41
C LEU A 56 1.06 21.12 10.81
N ARG A 57 1.99 22.04 10.93
CA ARG A 57 2.44 22.57 12.24
C ARG A 57 1.36 23.34 12.99
N ALA A 58 0.44 23.96 12.25
CA ALA A 58 -0.69 24.68 12.85
C ALA A 58 -1.80 23.75 13.38
N GLU A 59 -1.76 22.47 13.04
CA GLU A 59 -2.80 21.51 13.40
C GLU A 59 -2.56 20.92 14.81
N PRO A 60 -3.50 21.06 15.76
CA PRO A 60 -3.33 20.59 17.14
C PRO A 60 -3.08 19.07 17.26
N SER A 61 -3.52 18.28 16.29
CA SER A 61 -3.30 16.82 16.27
C SER A 61 -1.90 16.44 15.81
N VAL A 62 -1.13 17.36 15.25
CA VAL A 62 0.24 17.14 14.76
C VAL A 62 1.25 17.54 15.84
N HIS A 63 2.18 16.65 16.12
CA HIS A 63 3.18 16.83 17.18
C HIS A 63 4.56 17.18 16.64
N HIS A 64 4.86 16.70 15.44
CA HIS A 64 6.17 16.90 14.82
C HIS A 64 6.06 16.89 13.30
N VAL A 65 6.81 17.78 12.65
CA VAL A 65 6.95 17.85 11.20
C VAL A 65 8.39 18.22 10.87
N ASP A 66 9.06 17.32 10.15
CA ASP A 66 10.39 17.54 9.59
C ASP A 66 10.35 17.41 8.07
N THR A 67 11.07 18.28 7.39
CA THR A 67 11.33 18.18 5.95
C THR A 67 12.50 17.22 5.74
N LEU A 68 12.28 16.15 4.99
CA LEU A 68 13.34 15.18 4.65
C LEU A 68 14.14 15.65 3.44
N ASP A 69 13.43 16.20 2.44
CA ASP A 69 13.98 16.82 1.25
C ASP A 69 12.95 17.78 0.63
N ASP A 70 13.14 18.16 -0.63
CA ASP A 70 12.25 19.11 -1.31
C ASP A 70 10.87 18.53 -1.67
N GLU A 71 10.62 17.24 -1.42
CA GLU A 71 9.41 16.54 -1.83
C GLU A 71 8.68 15.84 -0.68
N TYR A 72 9.40 15.50 0.43
CA TYR A 72 8.87 14.64 1.49
C TYR A 72 8.90 15.28 2.86
N LEU A 73 7.83 15.05 3.61
CA LEU A 73 7.75 15.41 5.03
C LEU A 73 7.64 14.15 5.92
N ALA A 74 8.40 14.12 7.00
CA ALA A 74 8.16 13.21 8.11
C ALA A 74 7.20 13.85 9.09
N VAL A 75 6.07 13.22 9.34
CA VAL A 75 5.00 13.77 10.19
C VAL A 75 4.63 12.79 11.28
N THR A 76 4.62 13.27 12.52
CA THR A 76 4.08 12.55 13.68
C THR A 76 2.82 13.25 14.18
N LYS A 77 1.71 12.53 14.22
CA LYS A 77 0.44 13.06 14.71
C LYS A 77 -0.29 12.08 15.61
N THR A 78 -1.27 12.57 16.36
CA THR A 78 -2.22 11.70 17.07
C THR A 78 -2.91 10.78 16.06
N SER A 79 -2.91 9.49 16.35
CA SER A 79 -3.58 8.48 15.53
C SER A 79 -5.06 8.84 15.38
N CYS A 80 -5.58 8.80 14.16
CA CYS A 80 -7.02 8.71 13.98
C CYS A 80 -7.44 7.26 14.33
N CYS A 81 -8.67 7.09 14.77
CA CYS A 81 -9.17 5.80 15.28
C CYS A 81 -8.91 4.61 14.35
N ALA A 82 -8.80 4.85 13.03
CA ALA A 82 -8.54 3.80 12.05
C ALA A 82 -7.19 3.09 12.27
N TYR A 83 -6.09 3.83 12.49
CA TYR A 83 -4.79 3.22 12.76
C TYR A 83 -4.79 2.46 14.08
N SER A 84 -5.43 3.04 15.11
CA SER A 84 -5.55 2.39 16.41
C SER A 84 -6.38 1.10 16.33
N ALA A 85 -7.49 1.08 15.59
CA ALA A 85 -8.32 -0.09 15.37
C ALA A 85 -7.53 -1.23 14.71
N ILE A 86 -6.73 -0.93 13.69
CA ILE A 86 -5.90 -1.93 13.03
C ILE A 86 -4.83 -2.49 13.98
N HIS A 87 -4.13 -1.61 14.69
CA HIS A 87 -3.02 -2.00 15.55
C HIS A 87 -3.47 -2.79 16.80
N GLN A 88 -4.59 -2.42 17.43
CA GLN A 88 -5.12 -3.10 18.61
C GLN A 88 -5.54 -4.55 18.32
N ASN A 89 -5.89 -4.86 17.10
CA ASN A 89 -6.26 -6.19 16.65
C ASN A 89 -5.08 -7.03 16.12
N GLN A 90 -3.87 -6.71 16.52
CA GLN A 90 -2.64 -7.41 16.13
C GLN A 90 -2.42 -7.45 14.61
N ALA A 91 -3.08 -6.56 13.88
CA ALA A 91 -2.86 -6.40 12.46
C ALA A 91 -1.66 -5.49 12.19
N VAL A 92 -0.91 -5.80 11.14
CA VAL A 92 0.23 -5.01 10.70
C VAL A 92 -0.17 -4.26 9.45
N ILE A 93 -0.09 -2.93 9.48
CA ILE A 93 -0.26 -2.11 8.29
C ILE A 93 1.01 -2.25 7.45
N ARG A 94 0.85 -2.62 6.19
CA ARG A 94 1.99 -2.65 5.26
C ARG A 94 2.46 -1.23 4.97
N ARG A 95 3.77 -1.07 4.77
CA ARG A 95 4.35 0.25 4.48
C ARG A 95 3.76 0.85 3.21
N HIS A 96 3.60 0.08 2.16
CA HIS A 96 3.06 0.50 0.87
C HIS A 96 2.06 -0.50 0.29
N PRO A 97 1.14 -0.05 -0.56
CA PRO A 97 0.63 1.32 -0.68
C PRO A 97 -0.53 1.58 0.29
N ASN A 98 -0.54 2.73 0.96
CA ASN A 98 -1.70 3.22 1.72
C ASN A 98 -2.07 4.60 1.16
N TYR A 99 -3.30 4.75 0.74
CA TYR A 99 -3.76 5.96 0.06
C TYR A 99 -4.88 6.65 0.82
N ILE A 100 -4.86 7.98 0.76
CA ILE A 100 -5.92 8.85 1.27
C ILE A 100 -6.44 9.74 0.16
N ARG A 101 -7.73 9.69 -0.08
CA ARG A 101 -8.43 10.62 -0.95
C ARG A 101 -9.64 11.18 -0.22
N GLU A 102 -9.58 12.46 0.18
CA GLU A 102 -10.62 13.09 0.99
C GLU A 102 -11.00 12.21 2.22
N HIS A 103 -12.21 11.67 2.24
CA HIS A 103 -12.70 10.76 3.30
C HIS A 103 -12.38 9.29 3.03
N SER A 104 -11.96 8.94 1.84
CA SER A 104 -11.64 7.56 1.45
C SER A 104 -10.21 7.20 1.84
N ARG A 105 -10.05 6.00 2.39
CA ARG A 105 -8.77 5.42 2.82
C ARG A 105 -8.64 4.02 2.27
N VAL A 106 -7.46 3.70 1.77
CA VAL A 106 -7.10 2.33 1.41
C VAL A 106 -5.99 1.87 2.33
N TYR A 107 -6.26 0.79 3.07
CA TYR A 107 -5.29 0.17 3.97
C TYR A 107 -4.94 -1.22 3.49
N ASN A 108 -3.65 -1.48 3.34
CA ASN A 108 -3.12 -2.82 3.14
C ASN A 108 -2.64 -3.38 4.47
N VAL A 109 -3.32 -4.42 4.95
CA VAL A 109 -3.04 -5.01 6.27
C VAL A 109 -2.65 -6.46 6.18
N LEU A 110 -1.77 -6.90 7.09
CA LEU A 110 -1.50 -8.30 7.36
C LEU A 110 -2.17 -8.68 8.67
N VAL A 111 -2.90 -9.79 8.65
CA VAL A 111 -3.56 -10.36 9.83
C VAL A 111 -3.16 -11.83 9.99
N PHE A 112 -3.11 -12.32 11.23
CA PHE A 112 -2.71 -13.70 11.49
C PHE A 112 -3.83 -14.69 11.22
N SER A 113 -5.07 -14.30 11.48
CA SER A 113 -6.26 -15.13 11.30
C SER A 113 -7.40 -14.36 10.59
N ARG A 114 -8.47 -15.08 10.24
CA ARG A 114 -9.69 -14.45 9.72
C ARG A 114 -10.48 -13.75 10.83
N GLU A 115 -10.38 -14.25 12.03
CA GLU A 115 -10.97 -13.69 13.24
C GLU A 115 -10.37 -12.32 13.54
N ASP A 116 -9.04 -12.16 13.43
CA ASP A 116 -8.36 -10.87 13.58
C ASP A 116 -8.85 -9.87 12.52
N LEU A 117 -9.02 -10.31 11.26
CA LEU A 117 -9.56 -9.46 10.20
C LEU A 117 -10.99 -9.00 10.51
N GLN A 118 -11.84 -9.90 11.02
CA GLN A 118 -13.21 -9.54 11.41
C GLN A 118 -13.22 -8.50 12.53
N SER A 119 -12.33 -8.63 13.51
CA SER A 119 -12.17 -7.67 14.60
C SER A 119 -11.70 -6.31 14.07
N VAL A 120 -10.70 -6.30 13.18
CA VAL A 120 -10.25 -5.05 12.51
C VAL A 120 -11.41 -4.37 11.77
N VAL A 121 -12.19 -5.13 10.99
CA VAL A 121 -13.32 -4.59 10.24
C VAL A 121 -14.39 -4.06 11.17
N ALA A 122 -14.72 -4.77 12.25
CA ALA A 122 -15.72 -4.34 13.24
C ALA A 122 -15.31 -3.01 13.92
N ASP A 123 -14.05 -2.88 14.31
CA ASP A 123 -13.56 -1.66 14.94
C ASP A 123 -13.49 -0.49 13.95
N LEU A 124 -13.08 -0.75 12.70
CA LEU A 124 -13.10 0.27 11.66
C LEU A 124 -14.52 0.75 11.31
N GLN A 125 -15.53 -0.09 11.45
CA GLN A 125 -16.95 0.29 11.27
C GLN A 125 -17.43 1.34 12.28
N SER A 126 -16.74 1.47 13.41
CA SER A 126 -17.01 2.57 14.37
C SER A 126 -16.50 3.94 13.87
N VAL A 127 -15.68 3.95 12.83
CA VAL A 127 -15.03 5.14 12.27
C VAL A 127 -15.66 5.57 10.95
N GLY A 128 -16.30 4.64 10.25
CA GLY A 128 -16.94 4.85 8.95
C GLY A 128 -17.37 3.56 8.28
N SER A 129 -17.75 3.62 7.03
CA SER A 129 -18.12 2.42 6.28
C SER A 129 -16.87 1.73 5.71
N VAL A 130 -16.83 0.39 5.86
CA VAL A 130 -15.67 -0.43 5.48
C VAL A 130 -16.09 -1.47 4.45
N SER A 131 -15.27 -1.64 3.42
CA SER A 131 -15.39 -2.74 2.48
C SER A 131 -14.05 -3.47 2.33
N LEU A 132 -14.14 -4.79 2.19
CA LEU A 132 -13.00 -5.66 1.89
C LEU A 132 -12.88 -5.78 0.36
N ALA A 133 -11.85 -5.18 -0.23
CA ALA A 133 -11.62 -5.20 -1.67
C ALA A 133 -10.86 -6.45 -2.09
N ASN A 134 -9.88 -6.87 -1.30
CA ASN A 134 -9.07 -8.05 -1.60
C ASN A 134 -8.70 -8.81 -0.32
N LEU A 135 -8.63 -10.14 -0.42
CA LEU A 135 -8.16 -11.03 0.64
C LEU A 135 -7.35 -12.17 0.04
N THR A 136 -6.06 -12.19 0.33
CA THR A 136 -5.17 -13.25 -0.11
C THR A 136 -4.52 -13.94 1.09
N GLN A 137 -4.25 -15.23 0.98
CA GLN A 137 -3.48 -15.92 2.00
C GLN A 137 -2.02 -15.49 1.90
N PHE A 138 -1.48 -14.93 2.98
CA PHE A 138 -0.07 -14.61 3.07
C PHE A 138 0.70 -15.91 3.33
N GLY A 139 1.11 -16.54 2.26
CA GLY A 139 1.93 -17.75 2.30
C GLY A 139 3.28 -17.46 1.67
N GLY A 140 4.27 -17.33 2.47
CA GLY A 140 5.65 -17.05 2.16
C GLY A 140 6.09 -17.22 0.70
N ARG A 141 6.59 -16.14 0.12
CA ARG A 141 7.03 -15.88 -1.26
C ARG A 141 5.90 -15.33 -2.14
N SER A 142 6.11 -14.13 -2.65
CA SER A 142 5.22 -13.49 -3.61
C SER A 142 4.81 -14.47 -4.70
N THR A 143 3.53 -14.80 -4.74
CA THR A 143 2.98 -15.86 -5.61
C THR A 143 2.77 -15.41 -7.06
N PHE A 144 3.22 -14.22 -7.43
CA PHE A 144 3.15 -13.76 -8.82
C PHE A 144 4.14 -14.49 -9.74
N LEU A 145 5.22 -15.06 -9.19
CA LEU A 145 6.14 -15.94 -9.92
C LEU A 145 5.78 -17.41 -9.69
N THR A 146 5.86 -18.22 -10.74
CA THR A 146 5.79 -19.68 -10.60
C THR A 146 7.07 -20.17 -9.89
N GLU A 147 7.03 -21.38 -9.31
CA GLU A 147 8.22 -21.99 -8.69
C GLU A 147 9.41 -22.01 -9.64
N ARG A 148 9.18 -22.37 -10.90
CA ARG A 148 10.22 -22.40 -11.93
C ARG A 148 10.75 -20.99 -12.26
N GLN A 149 9.90 -20.02 -12.36
CA GLN A 149 10.32 -18.62 -12.56
C GLN A 149 11.15 -18.09 -11.36
N THR A 150 10.74 -18.44 -10.15
CA THR A 150 11.47 -18.09 -8.94
C THR A 150 12.84 -18.74 -8.89
N GLU A 151 12.93 -20.00 -9.24
CA GLU A 151 14.19 -20.76 -9.30
C GLU A 151 15.15 -20.13 -10.34
N VAL A 152 14.69 -19.91 -11.56
CA VAL A 152 15.47 -19.30 -12.65
C VAL A 152 15.98 -17.91 -12.24
N LEU A 153 15.09 -17.05 -11.73
CA LEU A 153 15.47 -15.68 -11.35
C LEU A 153 16.46 -15.67 -10.21
N ARG A 154 16.25 -16.51 -9.18
CA ARG A 154 17.16 -16.63 -8.04
C ARG A 154 18.53 -17.14 -8.45
N THR A 155 18.59 -18.15 -9.30
CA THR A 155 19.86 -18.68 -9.80
C THR A 155 20.60 -17.61 -10.58
N ALA A 156 19.91 -16.85 -11.45
CA ALA A 156 20.50 -15.75 -12.21
C ALA A 156 21.08 -14.66 -11.30
N VAL A 157 20.36 -14.26 -10.27
CA VAL A 157 20.84 -13.25 -9.29
C VAL A 157 22.05 -13.78 -8.52
N ASN A 158 21.95 -14.98 -7.95
CA ASN A 158 23.01 -15.52 -7.10
C ASN A 158 24.31 -15.84 -7.84
N ARG A 159 24.23 -16.06 -9.16
CA ARG A 159 25.35 -16.37 -10.02
C ARG A 159 25.92 -15.15 -10.76
N GLY A 160 25.46 -13.93 -10.41
CA GLY A 160 26.00 -12.69 -11.00
C GLY A 160 25.61 -12.45 -12.46
N TYR A 161 24.53 -13.05 -12.96
CA TYR A 161 24.07 -12.86 -14.35
C TYR A 161 23.72 -11.42 -14.68
N PHE A 162 23.29 -10.65 -13.67
CA PHE A 162 22.91 -9.25 -13.82
C PHE A 162 24.02 -8.27 -13.46
N GLU A 163 25.19 -8.77 -13.08
CA GLU A 163 26.35 -7.93 -12.76
C GLU A 163 27.04 -7.40 -14.03
N TRP A 164 27.84 -6.37 -13.86
CA TRP A 164 28.62 -5.83 -14.93
C TRP A 164 30.11 -5.68 -14.51
N PRO A 165 31.06 -6.40 -15.15
CA PRO A 165 30.85 -7.45 -16.16
C PRO A 165 30.09 -8.67 -15.59
N ARG A 166 29.41 -9.45 -16.45
CA ARG A 166 28.71 -10.67 -16.06
C ARG A 166 29.66 -11.76 -15.63
N ASP A 167 29.35 -12.44 -14.54
CA ASP A 167 30.16 -13.55 -14.04
C ASP A 167 29.77 -14.91 -14.69
N VAL A 168 28.61 -15.00 -15.30
CA VAL A 168 28.05 -16.24 -15.86
C VAL A 168 27.26 -15.98 -17.14
N SER A 169 27.27 -16.93 -18.06
CA SER A 169 26.48 -16.91 -19.29
C SER A 169 25.10 -17.54 -19.13
N SER A 170 24.21 -17.27 -20.09
CA SER A 170 22.89 -17.90 -20.11
C SER A 170 22.93 -19.41 -20.44
N GLU A 171 23.98 -19.88 -21.13
CA GLU A 171 24.25 -21.28 -21.38
C GLU A 171 24.58 -22.00 -20.06
N GLU A 172 25.53 -21.51 -19.30
CA GLU A 172 25.94 -22.10 -18.03
C GLU A 172 24.78 -22.19 -17.03
N LEU A 173 23.96 -21.14 -16.95
CA LEU A 173 22.76 -21.15 -16.07
C LEU A 173 21.68 -22.12 -16.54
N ALA A 174 21.53 -22.29 -17.84
CA ALA A 174 20.60 -23.28 -18.40
C ALA A 174 21.07 -24.71 -18.08
N ASP A 175 22.37 -24.99 -18.20
CA ASP A 175 22.98 -26.25 -17.85
C ASP A 175 22.86 -26.55 -16.35
N ASP A 176 23.14 -25.59 -15.47
CA ASP A 176 22.96 -25.70 -14.01
C ASP A 176 21.51 -26.07 -13.63
N LEU A 177 20.55 -25.59 -14.40
CA LEU A 177 19.10 -25.81 -14.17
C LEU A 177 18.54 -27.03 -14.94
N GLY A 178 19.36 -27.69 -15.74
CA GLY A 178 18.94 -28.85 -16.55
C GLY A 178 17.92 -28.51 -17.62
N ILE A 179 17.99 -27.32 -18.23
CA ILE A 179 17.06 -26.84 -19.26
C ILE A 179 17.82 -26.28 -20.47
N THR A 180 17.10 -26.05 -21.56
CA THR A 180 17.71 -25.38 -22.70
C THR A 180 17.90 -23.88 -22.45
N ARG A 181 18.89 -23.25 -23.08
CA ARG A 181 19.08 -21.80 -23.04
C ARG A 181 17.83 -21.03 -23.43
N ALA A 182 17.10 -21.48 -24.44
CA ALA A 182 15.84 -20.85 -24.87
C ALA A 182 14.80 -20.86 -23.76
N THR A 183 14.64 -21.99 -23.08
CA THR A 183 13.72 -22.15 -21.94
C THR A 183 14.14 -21.29 -20.75
N PHE A 184 15.44 -21.22 -20.46
CA PHE A 184 15.96 -20.33 -19.41
C PHE A 184 15.61 -18.87 -19.69
N LEU A 185 15.91 -18.37 -20.88
CA LEU A 185 15.63 -16.98 -21.26
C LEU A 185 14.12 -16.67 -21.28
N GLU A 186 13.29 -17.62 -21.68
CA GLU A 186 11.82 -17.46 -21.63
C GLU A 186 11.31 -17.32 -20.20
N HIS A 187 11.74 -18.21 -19.29
CA HIS A 187 11.35 -18.11 -17.88
C HIS A 187 11.88 -16.85 -17.22
N LEU A 188 13.14 -16.47 -17.50
CA LEU A 188 13.76 -15.27 -16.98
C LEU A 188 12.97 -14.03 -17.43
N ARG A 189 12.66 -13.91 -18.73
CA ARG A 189 11.91 -12.77 -19.27
C ARG A 189 10.51 -12.67 -18.65
N LYS A 190 9.78 -13.79 -18.56
CA LYS A 190 8.46 -13.81 -17.92
C LYS A 190 8.51 -13.46 -16.42
N ALA A 191 9.59 -13.87 -15.73
CA ALA A 191 9.79 -13.50 -14.34
C ALA A 191 10.07 -12.01 -14.20
N GLN A 192 10.96 -11.45 -15.02
CA GLN A 192 11.28 -10.02 -15.04
C GLN A 192 10.04 -9.17 -15.34
N GLU A 193 9.26 -9.53 -16.37
CA GLU A 193 8.00 -8.85 -16.71
C GLU A 193 7.08 -8.75 -15.50
N LYS A 194 6.85 -9.86 -14.81
CA LYS A 194 5.98 -9.90 -13.64
C LYS A 194 6.54 -9.08 -12.46
N VAL A 195 7.85 -9.15 -12.22
CA VAL A 195 8.51 -8.34 -11.19
C VAL A 195 8.36 -6.86 -11.49
N PHE A 196 8.59 -6.44 -12.73
CA PHE A 196 8.42 -5.05 -13.12
C PHE A 196 6.97 -4.60 -13.06
N MET A 197 6.02 -5.44 -13.50
CA MET A 197 4.60 -5.11 -13.37
C MET A 197 4.19 -4.93 -11.91
N GLU A 198 4.68 -5.76 -10.99
CA GLU A 198 4.42 -5.63 -9.57
C GLU A 198 5.07 -4.36 -8.99
N LEU A 199 6.33 -4.09 -9.37
CA LEU A 199 7.06 -2.92 -8.91
C LEU A 199 6.41 -1.61 -9.36
N PHE A 200 5.99 -1.54 -10.63
CA PHE A 200 5.35 -0.34 -11.19
C PHE A 200 3.82 -0.29 -11.00
N ALA A 201 3.17 -1.39 -10.61
CA ALA A 201 1.77 -1.35 -10.20
C ALA A 201 1.61 -0.65 -8.85
N GLU A 202 2.64 -0.66 -8.02
CA GLU A 202 2.67 0.10 -6.76
C GLU A 202 2.69 1.62 -7.00
N ASP A 203 3.24 2.08 -8.14
CA ASP A 203 3.30 3.50 -8.51
C ASP A 203 2.03 4.00 -9.24
N GLN A 204 1.13 3.13 -9.65
CA GLN A 204 -0.13 3.56 -10.24
C GLN A 204 -1.22 3.61 -9.16
N PRO A 205 -1.79 4.80 -8.85
CA PRO A 205 -2.97 4.88 -8.01
C PRO A 205 -4.06 4.05 -8.67
N GLN A 206 -4.36 2.89 -8.10
CA GLN A 206 -5.45 2.06 -8.58
C GLN A 206 -6.69 2.95 -8.67
N SER A 207 -7.30 3.00 -9.84
CA SER A 207 -8.50 3.80 -10.07
C SER A 207 -9.54 3.41 -9.02
N MET A 208 -9.70 4.25 -8.01
CA MET A 208 -10.72 4.08 -6.99
C MET A 208 -12.06 4.19 -7.73
N SER A 209 -12.59 3.06 -8.17
CA SER A 209 -13.93 3.00 -8.71
C SER A 209 -14.88 3.32 -7.55
N VAL A 210 -15.37 4.55 -7.56
CA VAL A 210 -16.51 4.94 -6.70
C VAL A 210 -17.67 4.06 -7.12
N PRO A 211 -18.27 3.24 -6.24
CA PRO A 211 -19.49 2.55 -6.57
C PRO A 211 -20.53 3.59 -6.97
N PRO A 212 -21.34 3.37 -8.04
CA PRO A 212 -22.36 4.32 -8.45
C PRO A 212 -23.32 4.55 -7.27
N GLY A 213 -23.38 5.79 -6.81
CA GLY A 213 -24.29 6.18 -5.75
C GLY A 213 -25.71 5.80 -6.15
N GLU A 214 -26.40 5.09 -5.25
CA GLU A 214 -27.83 4.82 -5.39
C GLU A 214 -28.57 6.15 -5.50
N THR A 215 -29.17 6.34 -6.64
CA THR A 215 -30.02 7.48 -6.96
C THR A 215 -31.13 7.54 -5.93
N ALA A 216 -31.22 8.66 -5.21
CA ALA A 216 -32.26 8.96 -4.25
C ALA A 216 -33.65 8.60 -4.79
N CYS A 217 -34.37 7.79 -4.05
CA CYS A 217 -35.79 7.59 -4.24
C CYS A 217 -36.51 8.93 -4.14
N SER A 218 -37.09 9.35 -5.26
CA SER A 218 -38.05 10.44 -5.33
C SER A 218 -39.28 10.08 -4.48
N HIS A 219 -39.51 10.77 -3.38
CA HIS A 219 -40.82 10.79 -2.72
C HIS A 219 -41.79 11.57 -3.60
N ALA A 220 -42.60 10.85 -4.30
CA ALA A 220 -43.85 11.40 -4.86
C ALA A 220 -44.83 11.67 -3.70
N ALA A 221 -45.17 12.92 -3.55
CA ALA A 221 -46.30 13.34 -2.75
C ALA A 221 -47.60 12.92 -3.48
N HIS A 222 -48.50 12.31 -2.76
CA HIS A 222 -49.93 12.32 -3.07
C HIS A 222 -50.73 12.48 -1.81
N GLU A 223 -51.48 13.57 -1.83
CA GLU A 223 -52.78 13.90 -1.17
C GLU A 223 -52.96 13.51 0.28
#